data_1a2ff1d341c1218825fa093d792587e2
#
_entry.id   1a2ff1d341c1218825fa093d792587e2
#
_cell.length_a   1.000
_cell.length_b   1.000
_cell.length_c   1.000
_cell.angle_alpha   90.00
_cell.angle_beta   90.00
_cell.angle_gamma   90.00
#
_symmetry.space_group_name_H-M   'P 1'
#
loop_
_entity.id
_entity.type
_entity.pdbx_description
1 polymer ?
#
loop_
_entity_poly.entity_id
_entity_poly.type
_entity_poly.pdbx_seq_one_letter_code
_entity_poly.pdbx_strand_id
1 'polypeptide(L)'
;MQNRVILTLTVLLLAAGGLLPLVNFAPNRLVSGRGIGLAELLSGARLLLLLPALGLLALSFVAPTRVRYLIVLLLAEGLLCGLLWLAGEGARELAAQGGRLVRTSFGSGFWLMAALCLLIAAEAVGRLTANPCLRALGNGQLWLPLALLLASGRLDELSLMKKYVNRAQVFHQALGEHLTLLFGTLAPALLIGIPLGFVCHRSARWRPSLFAVLNIIQTLPAIALFGLLIAPLSGLAAAWPWLREWGTGQRG
;
A
#
# COMPACT_ATOMS: atom_id res chain seq x y z
N MET A 1 29.29 14.14 7.40
CA MET A 1 28.03 14.92 7.27
C MET A 1 26.88 14.04 7.71
N GLN A 2 26.10 14.48 8.69
CA GLN A 2 24.91 13.77 9.17
C GLN A 2 23.87 13.63 8.04
N ASN A 3 23.23 12.46 7.90
CA ASN A 3 22.09 12.36 7.00
C ASN A 3 20.86 12.98 7.69
N ARG A 4 20.65 14.26 7.41
CA ARG A 4 19.56 15.05 8.02
C ARG A 4 18.18 14.43 7.75
N VAL A 5 18.01 13.77 6.61
CA VAL A 5 16.72 13.14 6.23
C VAL A 5 16.39 12.00 7.18
N ILE A 6 17.31 11.03 7.36
CA ILE A 6 17.08 9.90 8.28
C ILE A 6 16.88 10.40 9.72
N LEU A 7 17.66 11.38 10.16
CA LEU A 7 17.50 11.95 11.50
C LEU A 7 16.11 12.56 11.69
N THR A 8 15.68 13.41 10.76
CA THR A 8 14.35 14.07 10.85
C THR A 8 13.23 13.03 10.84
N LEU A 9 13.29 12.04 9.94
CA LEU A 9 12.28 10.98 9.87
C LEU A 9 12.25 10.14 11.16
N THR A 10 13.42 9.85 11.73
CA THR A 10 13.51 9.09 12.99
C THR A 10 12.96 9.89 14.18
N VAL A 11 13.26 11.18 14.27
CA VAL A 11 12.70 12.05 15.32
C VAL A 11 11.18 12.12 15.21
N LEU A 12 10.64 12.30 13.99
CA LEU A 12 9.20 12.29 13.75
C LEU A 12 8.56 10.94 14.12
N LEU A 13 9.25 9.83 13.83
CA LEU A 13 8.80 8.48 14.17
C LEU A 13 8.71 8.29 15.70
N LEU A 14 9.72 8.74 16.44
CA LEU A 14 9.72 8.69 17.91
C LEU A 14 8.62 9.59 18.49
N ALA A 15 8.44 10.79 17.95
CA ALA A 15 7.37 11.70 18.35
C ALA A 15 5.97 11.09 18.07
N ALA A 16 5.78 10.48 16.90
CA ALA A 16 4.53 9.78 16.57
C ALA A 16 4.24 8.64 17.54
N GLY A 17 5.24 7.84 17.89
CA GLY A 17 5.10 6.74 18.85
C GLY A 17 4.79 7.20 20.28
N GLY A 18 5.29 8.37 20.68
CA GLY A 18 5.00 8.93 22.01
C GLY A 18 3.69 9.68 22.15
N LEU A 19 3.20 10.27 21.03
CA LEU A 19 2.04 11.18 21.09
C LEU A 19 0.74 10.59 20.53
N LEU A 20 0.84 9.61 19.63
CA LEU A 20 -0.32 9.10 18.90
C LEU A 20 -0.66 7.67 19.28
N PRO A 21 -1.95 7.29 19.25
CA PRO A 21 -2.35 5.91 19.55
C PRO A 21 -1.88 4.94 18.49
N LEU A 22 -1.29 3.81 18.92
CA LEU A 22 -0.89 2.73 18.02
C LEU A 22 -2.10 1.94 17.52
N VAL A 23 -3.04 1.64 18.41
CA VAL A 23 -4.30 0.96 18.10
C VAL A 23 -5.49 1.70 18.69
N ASN A 24 -6.65 1.52 18.07
CA ASN A 24 -7.93 1.98 18.58
C ASN A 24 -8.74 0.75 19.00
N PHE A 25 -9.16 0.73 20.25
CA PHE A 25 -9.94 -0.34 20.86
C PHE A 25 -11.39 0.13 21.05
N ALA A 26 -12.36 -0.67 20.61
CA ALA A 26 -13.77 -0.46 20.88
C ALA A 26 -14.40 -1.78 21.37
N PRO A 27 -15.08 -1.79 22.54
CA PRO A 27 -15.70 -2.99 23.09
C PRO A 27 -16.87 -3.51 22.25
N ASN A 28 -17.52 -2.65 21.49
CA ASN A 28 -18.61 -2.98 20.58
C ASN A 28 -18.70 -2.00 19.41
N ARG A 29 -19.74 -2.16 18.56
CA ARG A 29 -19.95 -1.28 17.39
C ARG A 29 -20.60 0.07 17.71
N LEU A 30 -21.16 0.23 18.90
CA LEU A 30 -21.95 1.39 19.29
C LEU A 30 -21.14 2.43 20.05
N VAL A 31 -20.00 2.03 20.62
CA VAL A 31 -19.13 2.89 21.42
C VAL A 31 -17.97 3.38 20.57
N SER A 32 -17.67 4.67 20.68
CA SER A 32 -16.46 5.24 20.09
C SER A 32 -15.21 4.58 20.67
N GLY A 33 -14.25 4.29 19.78
CA GLY A 33 -13.01 3.61 20.19
C GLY A 33 -12.13 4.49 21.07
N ARG A 34 -11.47 3.87 22.06
CA ARG A 34 -10.37 4.47 22.83
C ARG A 34 -9.04 4.23 22.13
N GLY A 35 -8.23 5.27 21.97
CA GLY A 35 -6.86 5.15 21.51
C GLY A 35 -5.96 4.55 22.59
N ILE A 36 -5.17 3.54 22.23
CA ILE A 36 -4.15 2.91 23.09
C ILE A 36 -2.78 3.26 22.53
N GLY A 37 -1.97 3.92 23.34
CA GLY A 37 -0.64 4.34 22.98
C GLY A 37 0.37 3.20 22.90
N LEU A 38 1.50 3.47 22.25
CA LEU A 38 2.61 2.52 22.18
C LEU A 38 3.09 2.12 23.58
N ALA A 39 3.18 3.06 24.50
CA ALA A 39 3.66 2.82 25.87
C ALA A 39 2.77 1.86 26.66
N GLU A 40 1.45 1.86 26.43
CA GLU A 40 0.51 0.95 27.10
C GLU A 40 0.69 -0.52 26.64
N LEU A 41 1.17 -0.73 25.41
CA LEU A 41 1.38 -2.05 24.82
C LEU A 41 2.79 -2.60 25.07
N LEU A 42 3.75 -1.71 25.37
CA LEU A 42 5.13 -2.08 25.64
C LEU A 42 5.29 -2.55 27.09
N SER A 43 5.32 -3.86 27.27
CA SER A 43 5.56 -4.49 28.57
C SER A 43 6.52 -5.66 28.43
N GLY A 44 7.34 -5.93 29.44
CA GLY A 44 8.27 -7.06 29.47
C GLY A 44 9.19 -7.12 28.25
N ALA A 45 9.24 -8.25 27.57
CA ALA A 45 10.11 -8.45 26.40
C ALA A 45 9.76 -7.55 25.18
N ARG A 46 8.54 -7.00 25.14
CA ARG A 46 8.13 -6.09 24.05
C ARG A 46 8.90 -4.77 24.05
N LEU A 47 9.53 -4.39 25.16
CA LEU A 47 10.45 -3.24 25.23
C LEU A 47 11.62 -3.36 24.24
N LEU A 48 11.99 -4.58 23.83
CA LEU A 48 13.01 -4.80 22.81
C LEU A 48 12.68 -4.14 21.47
N LEU A 49 11.40 -3.85 21.19
CA LEU A 49 10.99 -3.10 20.00
C LEU A 49 11.47 -1.63 19.98
N LEU A 50 11.91 -1.11 21.11
CA LEU A 50 12.55 0.20 21.16
C LEU A 50 13.99 0.18 20.60
N LEU A 51 14.66 -0.96 20.62
CA LEU A 51 16.04 -1.09 20.14
C LEU A 51 16.22 -0.68 18.68
N PRO A 52 15.38 -1.13 17.73
CA PRO A 52 15.45 -0.66 16.35
C PRO A 52 15.30 0.87 16.23
N ALA A 53 14.36 1.46 16.96
CA ALA A 53 14.12 2.90 16.91
C ALA A 53 15.32 3.70 17.47
N LEU A 54 15.88 3.25 18.60
CA LEU A 54 17.09 3.82 19.18
C LEU A 54 18.32 3.61 18.28
N GLY A 55 18.41 2.44 17.64
CA GLY A 55 19.45 2.13 16.66
C GLY A 55 19.39 3.07 15.45
N LEU A 56 18.19 3.35 14.90
CA LEU A 56 17.99 4.32 13.83
C LEU A 56 18.45 5.73 14.25
N LEU A 57 18.13 6.13 15.48
CA LEU A 57 18.57 7.42 16.02
C LEU A 57 20.11 7.46 16.14
N ALA A 58 20.72 6.45 16.74
CA ALA A 58 22.17 6.37 16.91
C ALA A 58 22.90 6.37 15.55
N LEU A 59 22.43 5.58 14.59
CA LEU A 59 22.99 5.51 13.25
C LEU A 59 22.84 6.81 12.47
N SER A 60 21.91 7.69 12.83
CA SER A 60 21.78 9.00 12.19
C SER A 60 23.02 9.89 12.40
N PHE A 61 23.80 9.63 13.43
CA PHE A 61 25.04 10.37 13.77
C PHE A 61 26.32 9.70 13.26
N VAL A 62 26.24 8.47 12.76
CA VAL A 62 27.39 7.71 12.22
C VAL A 62 27.74 8.16 10.80
N ALA A 63 28.99 8.01 10.39
CA ALA A 63 29.46 8.32 9.04
C ALA A 63 28.70 7.51 7.94
N PRO A 64 28.44 8.10 6.75
CA PRO A 64 27.67 7.46 5.68
C PRO A 64 28.47 6.36 5.00
N THR A 65 28.23 5.11 5.37
CA THR A 65 28.82 3.91 4.75
C THR A 65 27.73 3.01 4.18
N ARG A 66 28.06 2.12 3.23
CA ARG A 66 27.09 1.15 2.69
C ARG A 66 26.55 0.24 3.79
N VAL A 67 27.39 -0.21 4.71
CA VAL A 67 27.00 -1.08 5.83
C VAL A 67 26.00 -0.37 6.73
N ARG A 68 26.22 0.91 7.04
CA ARG A 68 25.26 1.72 7.79
C ARG A 68 23.89 1.75 7.14
N TYR A 69 23.80 2.01 5.84
CA TYR A 69 22.50 2.05 5.13
C TYR A 69 21.82 0.70 5.09
N LEU A 70 22.56 -0.40 4.99
CA LEU A 70 22.02 -1.75 5.15
C LEU A 70 21.41 -1.96 6.54
N ILE A 71 22.12 -1.56 7.59
CA ILE A 71 21.62 -1.68 8.97
C ILE A 71 20.39 -0.79 9.16
N VAL A 72 20.39 0.45 8.65
CA VAL A 72 19.22 1.34 8.70
C VAL A 72 18.02 0.71 8.01
N LEU A 73 18.19 0.10 6.84
CA LEU A 73 17.14 -0.62 6.13
C LEU A 73 16.56 -1.74 6.99
N LEU A 74 17.40 -2.63 7.50
CA LEU A 74 16.97 -3.76 8.33
C LEU A 74 16.29 -3.31 9.63
N LEU A 75 16.76 -2.25 10.27
CA LEU A 75 16.14 -1.70 11.48
C LEU A 75 14.78 -1.08 11.19
N ALA A 76 14.63 -0.35 10.07
CA ALA A 76 13.36 0.26 9.68
C ALA A 76 12.31 -0.81 9.34
N GLU A 77 12.70 -1.85 8.61
CA GLU A 77 11.83 -2.99 8.27
C GLU A 77 11.49 -3.82 9.50
N GLY A 78 12.48 -4.11 10.34
CA GLY A 78 12.28 -4.82 11.60
C GLY A 78 11.37 -4.08 12.56
N LEU A 79 11.49 -2.74 12.63
CA LEU A 79 10.59 -1.90 13.42
C LEU A 79 9.17 -1.94 12.87
N LEU A 80 8.98 -1.84 11.56
CA LEU A 80 7.65 -1.92 10.94
C LEU A 80 6.99 -3.27 11.21
N CYS A 81 7.71 -4.38 11.02
CA CYS A 81 7.21 -5.72 11.34
C CYS A 81 6.91 -5.87 12.85
N GLY A 82 7.76 -5.30 13.70
CA GLY A 82 7.56 -5.29 15.14
C GLY A 82 6.33 -4.51 15.57
N LEU A 83 6.06 -3.35 14.95
CA LEU A 83 4.86 -2.55 15.21
C LEU A 83 3.58 -3.31 14.78
N LEU A 84 3.61 -3.98 13.63
CA LEU A 84 2.51 -4.85 13.18
C LEU A 84 2.27 -6.00 14.14
N TRP A 85 3.34 -6.68 14.54
CA TRP A 85 3.26 -7.77 15.50
C TRP A 85 2.71 -7.30 16.85
N LEU A 86 3.18 -6.15 17.35
CA LEU A 86 2.71 -5.56 18.61
C LEU A 86 1.21 -5.20 18.55
N ALA A 87 0.77 -4.61 17.43
CA ALA A 87 -0.64 -4.31 17.21
C ALA A 87 -1.50 -5.59 17.19
N GLY A 88 -0.99 -6.67 16.58
CA GLY A 88 -1.65 -7.97 16.56
C GLY A 88 -1.76 -8.61 17.95
N GLU A 89 -0.67 -8.62 18.70
CA GLU A 89 -0.67 -9.14 20.09
C GLU A 89 -1.57 -8.30 21.01
N GLY A 90 -1.51 -6.97 20.89
CA GLY A 90 -2.44 -6.09 21.62
C GLY A 90 -3.90 -6.36 21.26
N ALA A 91 -4.20 -6.61 19.99
CA ALA A 91 -5.56 -6.98 19.56
C ALA A 91 -6.02 -8.32 20.17
N ARG A 92 -5.13 -9.31 20.29
CA ARG A 92 -5.43 -10.61 20.93
C ARG A 92 -5.71 -10.46 22.42
N GLU A 93 -4.88 -9.71 23.14
CA GLU A 93 -5.05 -9.46 24.56
C GLU A 93 -6.38 -8.74 24.86
N LEU A 94 -6.69 -7.72 24.06
CA LEU A 94 -7.93 -6.96 24.18
C LEU A 94 -9.16 -7.80 23.81
N ALA A 95 -9.04 -8.68 22.82
CA ALA A 95 -10.12 -9.61 22.46
C ALA A 95 -10.36 -10.66 23.55
N ALA A 96 -9.31 -11.15 24.22
CA ALA A 96 -9.43 -12.09 25.33
C ALA A 96 -10.16 -11.47 26.53
N GLN A 97 -10.01 -10.16 26.77
CA GLN A 97 -10.67 -9.43 27.86
C GLN A 97 -12.11 -9.04 27.55
N GLY A 98 -12.43 -8.72 26.29
CA GLY A 98 -13.71 -8.10 25.90
C GLY A 98 -14.63 -9.00 25.06
N GLY A 99 -14.23 -10.22 24.70
CA GLY A 99 -15.06 -11.18 23.96
C GLY A 99 -15.16 -10.91 22.45
N ARG A 100 -16.12 -11.61 21.77
CA ARG A 100 -16.23 -11.64 20.29
C ARG A 100 -16.62 -10.31 19.63
N LEU A 101 -17.22 -9.38 20.35
CA LEU A 101 -17.70 -8.12 19.80
C LEU A 101 -16.63 -7.02 19.77
N VAL A 102 -15.49 -7.27 20.39
CA VAL A 102 -14.35 -6.36 20.45
C VAL A 102 -13.79 -6.08 19.06
N ARG A 103 -13.48 -4.80 18.85
CA ARG A 103 -12.90 -4.28 17.63
C ARG A 103 -11.61 -3.55 17.95
N THR A 104 -10.50 -4.07 17.44
CA THR A 104 -9.20 -3.40 17.51
C THR A 104 -8.76 -3.05 16.10
N SER A 105 -8.53 -1.77 15.83
CA SER A 105 -8.05 -1.27 14.54
C SER A 105 -6.74 -0.53 14.71
N PHE A 106 -5.98 -0.37 13.63
CA PHE A 106 -4.79 0.48 13.64
C PHE A 106 -5.15 1.92 13.97
N GLY A 107 -4.38 2.53 14.85
CA GLY A 107 -4.48 3.94 15.22
C GLY A 107 -3.72 4.86 14.25
N SER A 108 -3.88 6.16 14.42
CA SER A 108 -3.15 7.18 13.63
C SER A 108 -1.64 7.08 13.79
N GLY A 109 -1.18 6.76 15.00
CA GLY A 109 0.24 6.54 15.30
C GLY A 109 0.83 5.39 14.51
N PHE A 110 0.12 4.26 14.40
CA PHE A 110 0.57 3.13 13.58
C PHE A 110 0.80 3.55 12.13
N TRP A 111 -0.19 4.21 11.51
CA TRP A 111 -0.08 4.60 10.10
C TRP A 111 1.05 5.58 9.84
N LEU A 112 1.21 6.56 10.72
CA LEU A 112 2.30 7.53 10.60
C LEU A 112 3.66 6.87 10.80
N MET A 113 3.82 6.03 11.85
CA MET A 113 5.08 5.30 12.08
C MET A 113 5.40 4.35 10.93
N ALA A 114 4.41 3.63 10.40
CA ALA A 114 4.59 2.76 9.25
C ALA A 114 5.06 3.55 8.01
N ALA A 115 4.44 4.68 7.71
CA ALA A 115 4.86 5.54 6.61
C ALA A 115 6.30 6.06 6.80
N LEU A 116 6.65 6.46 8.02
CA LEU A 116 8.01 6.92 8.34
C LEU A 116 9.05 5.81 8.23
N CYS A 117 8.74 4.58 8.67
CA CYS A 117 9.60 3.42 8.47
C CYS A 117 9.83 3.14 6.98
N LEU A 118 8.77 3.18 6.16
CA LEU A 118 8.88 3.00 4.71
C LEU A 118 9.73 4.11 4.06
N LEU A 119 9.58 5.35 4.48
CA LEU A 119 10.39 6.46 3.98
C LEU A 119 11.87 6.32 4.36
N ILE A 120 12.16 5.89 5.60
CA ILE A 120 13.54 5.61 6.05
C ILE A 120 14.14 4.46 5.22
N ALA A 121 13.38 3.38 5.02
CA ALA A 121 13.81 2.24 4.19
C ALA A 121 14.08 2.67 2.74
N ALA A 122 13.17 3.45 2.14
CA ALA A 122 13.32 3.95 0.76
C ALA A 122 14.54 4.88 0.62
N GLU A 123 14.79 5.77 1.60
CA GLU A 123 16.00 6.61 1.63
C GLU A 123 17.27 5.75 1.73
N ALA A 124 17.27 4.71 2.59
CA ALA A 124 18.39 3.80 2.74
C ALA A 124 18.67 3.03 1.42
N VAL A 125 17.65 2.47 0.78
CA VAL A 125 17.76 1.80 -0.53
C VAL A 125 18.26 2.77 -1.60
N GLY A 126 17.77 4.01 -1.60
CA GLY A 126 18.21 5.06 -2.52
C GLY A 126 19.69 5.41 -2.39
N ARG A 127 20.27 5.24 -1.20
CA ARG A 127 21.72 5.45 -0.92
C ARG A 127 22.56 4.22 -1.22
N LEU A 128 21.98 3.03 -1.19
CA LEU A 128 22.67 1.78 -1.49
C LEU A 128 22.90 1.57 -2.99
N THR A 129 21.93 1.94 -3.82
CA THR A 129 21.99 1.72 -5.27
C THR A 129 21.34 2.84 -6.07
N ALA A 130 21.95 3.15 -7.21
CA ALA A 130 21.37 4.06 -8.20
C ALA A 130 20.52 3.33 -9.25
N ASN A 131 20.64 1.99 -9.36
CA ASN A 131 19.94 1.19 -10.35
C ASN A 131 18.43 1.11 -9.98
N PRO A 132 17.50 1.50 -10.86
CA PRO A 132 16.07 1.50 -10.58
C PRO A 132 15.50 0.09 -10.31
N CYS A 133 16.00 -0.93 -11.00
CA CYS A 133 15.57 -2.31 -10.78
C CYS A 133 15.96 -2.81 -9.37
N LEU A 134 17.20 -2.54 -8.95
CA LEU A 134 17.66 -2.92 -7.61
C LEU A 134 16.95 -2.10 -6.52
N ARG A 135 16.56 -0.86 -6.79
CA ARG A 135 15.71 -0.09 -5.88
C ARG A 135 14.31 -0.69 -5.74
N ALA A 136 13.73 -1.12 -6.86
CA ALA A 136 12.42 -1.78 -6.85
C ALA A 136 12.47 -3.09 -6.05
N LEU A 137 13.51 -3.90 -6.26
CA LEU A 137 13.72 -5.14 -5.50
C LEU A 137 13.98 -4.85 -4.01
N GLY A 138 14.83 -3.87 -3.70
CA GLY A 138 15.13 -3.47 -2.32
C GLY A 138 13.92 -2.96 -1.55
N ASN A 139 13.02 -2.23 -2.20
CA ASN A 139 11.75 -1.83 -1.58
C ASN A 139 10.71 -2.97 -1.57
N GLY A 140 10.79 -3.89 -2.55
CA GLY A 140 9.89 -5.03 -2.68
C GLY A 140 10.14 -6.14 -1.67
N GLN A 141 11.36 -6.27 -1.14
CA GLN A 141 11.71 -7.33 -0.18
C GLN A 141 10.87 -7.27 1.12
N LEU A 142 10.39 -6.09 1.50
CA LEU A 142 9.54 -5.88 2.68
C LEU A 142 8.24 -6.70 2.61
N TRP A 143 7.74 -6.99 1.41
CA TRP A 143 6.50 -7.78 1.26
C TRP A 143 6.64 -9.21 1.78
N LEU A 144 7.86 -9.78 1.76
CA LEU A 144 8.09 -11.14 2.25
C LEU A 144 7.83 -11.26 3.78
N PRO A 145 8.49 -10.50 4.67
CA PRO A 145 8.22 -10.58 6.10
C PRO A 145 6.79 -10.16 6.45
N LEU A 146 6.18 -9.22 5.72
CA LEU A 146 4.77 -8.86 5.89
C LEU A 146 3.83 -10.03 5.54
N ALA A 147 4.08 -10.74 4.44
CA ALA A 147 3.31 -11.92 4.04
C ALA A 147 3.46 -13.05 5.06
N LEU A 148 4.67 -13.29 5.57
CA LEU A 148 4.91 -14.27 6.62
C LEU A 148 4.18 -13.92 7.92
N LEU A 149 4.16 -12.65 8.30
CA LEU A 149 3.43 -12.17 9.47
C LEU A 149 1.91 -12.34 9.31
N LEU A 150 1.37 -12.04 8.13
CA LEU A 150 -0.03 -12.30 7.79
C LEU A 150 -0.35 -13.80 7.83
N ALA A 151 0.48 -14.63 7.22
CA ALA A 151 0.30 -16.08 7.19
C ALA A 151 0.40 -16.73 8.57
N SER A 152 1.10 -16.10 9.53
CA SER A 152 1.24 -16.59 10.91
C SER A 152 -0.06 -16.54 11.73
N GLY A 153 -1.13 -15.88 11.22
CA GLY A 153 -2.40 -15.68 11.93
C GLY A 153 -2.32 -14.72 13.12
N ARG A 154 -1.17 -14.07 13.34
CA ARG A 154 -1.00 -13.15 14.49
C ARG A 154 -1.82 -11.87 14.38
N LEU A 155 -2.28 -11.53 13.18
CA LEU A 155 -3.06 -10.33 12.90
C LEU A 155 -4.57 -10.59 12.84
N ASP A 156 -5.04 -11.84 13.03
CA ASP A 156 -6.43 -12.26 12.79
C ASP A 156 -7.44 -11.54 13.70
N GLU A 157 -7.03 -11.13 14.90
CA GLU A 157 -7.88 -10.41 15.84
C GLU A 157 -8.05 -8.92 15.49
N LEU A 158 -7.26 -8.39 14.54
CA LEU A 158 -7.46 -7.04 14.03
C LEU A 158 -8.76 -6.94 13.22
N SER A 159 -9.46 -5.83 13.38
CA SER A 159 -10.74 -5.56 12.71
C SER A 159 -10.63 -5.63 11.18
N LEU A 160 -9.46 -5.33 10.61
CA LEU A 160 -9.20 -5.44 9.18
C LEU A 160 -9.28 -6.90 8.72
N MET A 161 -8.61 -7.80 9.43
CA MET A 161 -8.58 -9.23 9.09
C MET A 161 -9.94 -9.88 9.34
N LYS A 162 -10.60 -9.56 10.46
CA LYS A 162 -11.98 -10.02 10.72
C LYS A 162 -12.95 -9.60 9.59
N LYS A 163 -12.82 -8.38 9.09
CA LYS A 163 -13.63 -7.91 7.94
C LYS A 163 -13.29 -8.65 6.64
N TYR A 164 -12.00 -8.88 6.40
CA TYR A 164 -11.54 -9.62 5.22
C TYR A 164 -12.10 -11.04 5.22
N VAL A 165 -11.94 -11.80 6.31
CA VAL A 165 -12.44 -13.18 6.43
C VAL A 165 -13.95 -13.24 6.22
N ASN A 166 -14.70 -12.30 6.83
CA ASN A 166 -16.17 -12.27 6.71
C ASN A 166 -16.67 -11.90 5.31
N ARG A 167 -15.85 -11.32 4.45
CA ARG A 167 -16.21 -10.85 3.09
C ARG A 167 -15.21 -11.29 2.03
N ALA A 168 -14.47 -12.36 2.28
CA ALA A 168 -13.40 -12.81 1.39
C ALA A 168 -13.90 -13.07 -0.04
N GLN A 169 -15.04 -13.72 -0.19
CA GLN A 169 -15.64 -14.00 -1.52
C GLN A 169 -15.95 -12.71 -2.28
N VAL A 170 -16.64 -11.76 -1.63
CA VAL A 170 -16.97 -10.46 -2.24
C VAL A 170 -15.69 -9.69 -2.58
N PHE A 171 -14.68 -9.73 -1.71
CA PHE A 171 -13.40 -9.08 -1.97
C PHE A 171 -12.67 -9.70 -3.16
N HIS A 172 -12.59 -11.04 -3.24
CA HIS A 172 -11.93 -11.71 -4.36
C HIS A 172 -12.66 -11.48 -5.69
N GLN A 173 -14.00 -11.49 -5.66
CA GLN A 173 -14.79 -11.18 -6.85
C GLN A 173 -14.53 -9.73 -7.30
N ALA A 174 -14.68 -8.76 -6.41
CA ALA A 174 -14.45 -7.34 -6.74
C ALA A 174 -13.00 -7.09 -7.20
N LEU A 175 -12.01 -7.76 -6.59
CA LEU A 175 -10.62 -7.68 -7.03
C LEU A 175 -10.43 -8.26 -8.43
N GLY A 176 -11.03 -9.42 -8.71
CA GLY A 176 -10.99 -10.04 -10.05
C GLY A 176 -11.61 -9.14 -11.11
N GLU A 177 -12.78 -8.57 -10.83
CA GLU A 177 -13.46 -7.61 -11.72
C GLU A 177 -12.59 -6.37 -11.95
N HIS A 178 -12.03 -5.81 -10.89
CA HIS A 178 -11.16 -4.64 -10.99
C HIS A 178 -9.88 -4.90 -11.81
N LEU A 179 -9.24 -6.04 -11.60
CA LEU A 179 -8.06 -6.44 -12.37
C LEU A 179 -8.42 -6.71 -13.84
N THR A 180 -9.56 -7.32 -14.11
CA THR A 180 -10.07 -7.54 -15.47
C THR A 180 -10.29 -6.21 -16.19
N LEU A 181 -10.93 -5.24 -15.55
CA LEU A 181 -11.11 -3.90 -16.09
C LEU A 181 -9.77 -3.19 -16.30
N LEU A 182 -8.88 -3.25 -15.30
CA LEU A 182 -7.56 -2.62 -15.37
C LEU A 182 -6.73 -3.15 -16.55
N PHE A 183 -6.56 -4.47 -16.63
CA PHE A 183 -5.76 -5.06 -17.68
C PHE A 183 -6.50 -5.07 -19.03
N GLY A 184 -7.82 -5.18 -19.03
CA GLY A 184 -8.67 -5.07 -20.23
C GLY A 184 -8.62 -3.69 -20.87
N THR A 185 -8.36 -2.63 -20.11
CA THR A 185 -8.17 -1.27 -20.64
C THR A 185 -6.71 -0.96 -20.91
N LEU A 186 -5.80 -1.33 -20.01
CA LEU A 186 -4.38 -1.02 -20.11
C LEU A 186 -3.69 -1.74 -21.28
N ALA A 187 -4.00 -3.02 -21.50
CA ALA A 187 -3.38 -3.79 -22.56
C ALA A 187 -3.68 -3.23 -23.96
N PRO A 188 -4.95 -2.97 -24.36
CA PRO A 188 -5.24 -2.31 -25.64
C PRO A 188 -4.65 -0.91 -25.72
N ALA A 189 -4.69 -0.12 -24.64
CA ALA A 189 -4.11 1.20 -24.62
C ALA A 189 -2.59 1.19 -24.90
N LEU A 190 -1.85 0.24 -24.33
CA LEU A 190 -0.42 0.06 -24.61
C LEU A 190 -0.16 -0.48 -26.00
N LEU A 191 -0.95 -1.48 -26.46
CA LEU A 191 -0.82 -2.06 -27.80
C LEU A 191 -1.03 -1.04 -28.90
N ILE A 192 -1.91 -0.06 -28.71
CA ILE A 192 -2.17 1.01 -29.65
C ILE A 192 -1.22 2.19 -29.41
N GLY A 193 -1.06 2.60 -28.14
CA GLY A 193 -0.30 3.80 -27.77
C GLY A 193 1.19 3.70 -28.06
N ILE A 194 1.81 2.54 -27.81
CA ILE A 194 3.25 2.34 -28.05
C ILE A 194 3.59 2.48 -29.56
N PRO A 195 2.90 1.75 -30.48
CA PRO A 195 3.16 1.92 -31.91
C PRO A 195 2.88 3.33 -32.41
N LEU A 196 1.77 3.95 -31.98
CA LEU A 196 1.44 5.34 -32.34
C LEU A 196 2.52 6.32 -31.84
N GLY A 197 2.98 6.15 -30.61
CA GLY A 197 4.07 6.94 -30.05
C GLY A 197 5.36 6.79 -30.86
N PHE A 198 5.68 5.57 -31.29
CA PHE A 198 6.83 5.29 -32.14
C PHE A 198 6.71 5.95 -33.53
N VAL A 199 5.52 5.89 -34.15
CA VAL A 199 5.23 6.55 -35.43
C VAL A 199 5.37 8.07 -35.30
N CYS A 200 4.81 8.65 -34.22
CA CYS A 200 4.95 10.10 -33.92
C CYS A 200 6.40 10.51 -33.70
N HIS A 201 7.21 9.65 -33.07
CA HIS A 201 8.62 9.94 -32.86
C HIS A 201 9.42 9.92 -34.17
N ARG A 202 9.16 8.94 -35.05
CA ARG A 202 9.93 8.70 -36.27
C ARG A 202 9.48 9.55 -37.47
N SER A 203 8.23 9.98 -37.51
CA SER A 203 7.65 10.71 -38.66
C SER A 203 7.12 12.08 -38.27
N ALA A 204 7.86 13.13 -38.68
CA ALA A 204 7.43 14.51 -38.50
C ALA A 204 6.13 14.84 -39.27
N ARG A 205 5.83 14.11 -40.35
CA ARG A 205 4.65 14.29 -41.19
C ARG A 205 3.34 13.90 -40.49
N TRP A 206 3.32 12.78 -39.76
CA TRP A 206 2.12 12.25 -39.11
C TRP A 206 1.89 12.85 -37.73
N ARG A 207 2.92 13.39 -37.10
CA ARG A 207 2.87 13.93 -35.72
C ARG A 207 1.75 14.97 -35.54
N PRO A 208 1.59 16.03 -36.35
CA PRO A 208 0.57 17.07 -36.14
C PRO A 208 -0.85 16.48 -36.17
N SER A 209 -1.13 15.64 -37.17
CA SER A 209 -2.47 15.04 -37.34
C SER A 209 -2.83 14.08 -36.19
N LEU A 210 -1.88 13.24 -35.77
CA LEU A 210 -2.10 12.35 -34.63
C LEU A 210 -2.31 13.10 -33.32
N PHE A 211 -1.52 14.13 -33.05
CA PHE A 211 -1.72 14.97 -31.87
C PHE A 211 -3.04 15.74 -31.91
N ALA A 212 -3.48 16.22 -33.09
CA ALA A 212 -4.77 16.88 -33.25
C ALA A 212 -5.93 15.95 -32.88
N VAL A 213 -5.91 14.68 -33.35
CA VAL A 213 -6.92 13.67 -33.01
C VAL A 213 -6.90 13.34 -31.53
N LEU A 214 -5.71 13.12 -30.96
CA LEU A 214 -5.57 12.82 -29.53
C LEU A 214 -6.05 13.97 -28.65
N ASN A 215 -5.75 15.22 -29.03
CA ASN A 215 -6.22 16.39 -28.30
C ASN A 215 -7.75 16.52 -28.36
N ILE A 216 -8.39 16.24 -29.50
CA ILE A 216 -9.86 16.22 -29.61
C ILE A 216 -10.44 15.15 -28.66
N ILE A 217 -9.88 13.94 -28.64
CA ILE A 217 -10.33 12.86 -27.76
C ILE A 217 -10.16 13.24 -26.28
N GLN A 218 -9.06 13.88 -25.91
CA GLN A 218 -8.80 14.32 -24.53
C GLN A 218 -9.71 15.47 -24.07
N THR A 219 -10.18 16.32 -25.00
CA THR A 219 -11.08 17.42 -24.66
C THR A 219 -12.54 16.97 -24.43
N LEU A 220 -12.90 15.77 -24.90
CA LEU A 220 -14.23 15.22 -24.67
C LEU A 220 -14.39 14.74 -23.21
N PRO A 221 -15.41 15.21 -22.48
CA PRO A 221 -15.71 14.67 -21.16
C PRO A 221 -15.96 13.16 -21.25
N ALA A 222 -15.37 12.37 -20.36
CA ALA A 222 -15.50 10.91 -20.36
C ALA A 222 -16.98 10.46 -20.36
N ILE A 223 -17.86 11.18 -19.64
CA ILE A 223 -19.30 10.90 -19.60
C ILE A 223 -19.96 11.07 -20.98
N ALA A 224 -19.58 12.14 -21.74
CA ALA A 224 -20.11 12.36 -23.07
C ALA A 224 -19.60 11.28 -24.05
N LEU A 225 -18.34 10.87 -23.91
CA LEU A 225 -17.76 9.79 -24.71
C LEU A 225 -18.48 8.46 -24.44
N PHE A 226 -18.78 8.13 -23.19
CA PHE A 226 -19.58 6.97 -22.83
C PHE A 226 -20.97 7.00 -23.47
N GLY A 227 -21.68 8.12 -23.37
CA GLY A 227 -23.00 8.29 -24.00
C GLY A 227 -22.95 8.08 -25.51
N LEU A 228 -21.92 8.57 -26.16
CA LEU A 228 -21.74 8.44 -27.62
C LEU A 228 -21.38 7.01 -28.04
N LEU A 229 -20.65 6.26 -27.18
CA LEU A 229 -20.21 4.90 -27.47
C LEU A 229 -21.28 3.82 -27.15
N ILE A 230 -22.28 4.12 -26.32
CA ILE A 230 -23.31 3.13 -25.93
C ILE A 230 -24.05 2.58 -27.19
N ALA A 231 -24.48 3.43 -28.11
CA ALA A 231 -25.22 3.01 -29.29
C ALA A 231 -24.39 2.11 -30.24
N PRO A 232 -23.15 2.50 -30.66
CA PRO A 232 -22.33 1.63 -31.50
C PRO A 232 -21.89 0.34 -30.79
N LEU A 233 -21.57 0.42 -29.46
CA LEU A 233 -21.19 -0.77 -28.70
C LEU A 233 -22.37 -1.76 -28.52
N SER A 234 -23.59 -1.27 -28.30
CA SER A 234 -24.76 -2.11 -28.24
C SER A 234 -25.06 -2.79 -29.57
N GLY A 235 -24.84 -2.10 -30.68
CA GLY A 235 -24.94 -2.67 -32.02
C GLY A 235 -23.89 -3.78 -32.27
N LEU A 236 -22.67 -3.56 -31.88
CA LEU A 236 -21.58 -4.54 -31.96
C LEU A 236 -21.84 -5.77 -31.06
N ALA A 237 -22.36 -5.55 -29.86
CA ALA A 237 -22.73 -6.64 -28.95
C ALA A 237 -23.92 -7.45 -29.44
N ALA A 238 -24.83 -6.86 -30.24
CA ALA A 238 -25.90 -7.57 -30.91
C ALA A 238 -25.39 -8.41 -32.08
N ALA A 239 -24.39 -7.91 -32.81
CA ALA A 239 -23.79 -8.61 -33.96
C ALA A 239 -22.85 -9.75 -33.53
N TRP A 240 -22.19 -9.63 -32.37
CA TRP A 240 -21.23 -10.62 -31.84
C TRP A 240 -21.56 -11.02 -30.41
N PRO A 241 -22.25 -12.18 -30.21
CA PRO A 241 -22.73 -12.61 -28.89
C PRO A 241 -21.66 -12.77 -27.82
N TRP A 242 -20.41 -13.12 -28.18
CA TRP A 242 -19.31 -13.26 -27.23
C TRP A 242 -18.91 -11.94 -26.55
N LEU A 243 -19.18 -10.79 -27.19
CA LEU A 243 -18.97 -9.47 -26.56
C LEU A 243 -19.98 -9.19 -25.44
N ARG A 244 -21.14 -9.82 -25.46
CA ARG A 244 -22.18 -9.72 -24.43
C ARG A 244 -21.73 -10.30 -23.11
N GLU A 245 -21.00 -11.41 -23.14
CA GLU A 245 -20.52 -12.10 -21.94
C GLU A 245 -19.46 -11.26 -21.18
N TRP A 246 -18.73 -10.40 -21.89
CA TRP A 246 -17.72 -9.51 -21.30
C TRP A 246 -18.31 -8.27 -20.63
N GLY A 247 -19.48 -7.81 -21.09
CA GLY A 247 -20.08 -6.53 -20.64
C GLY A 247 -21.12 -6.66 -19.53
N THR A 248 -21.71 -7.83 -19.32
CA THR A 248 -22.86 -7.97 -18.43
C THR A 248 -22.55 -8.51 -17.02
N GLY A 249 -21.33 -8.98 -16.75
CA GLY A 249 -20.97 -9.47 -15.41
C GLY A 249 -21.88 -10.56 -14.82
N GLN A 250 -22.87 -11.02 -15.57
CA GLN A 250 -23.79 -12.08 -15.17
C GLN A 250 -23.17 -13.45 -15.48
N ARG A 251 -22.29 -13.88 -14.60
CA ARG A 251 -22.11 -15.32 -14.37
C ARG A 251 -23.02 -15.65 -13.19
N GLY A 252 -24.10 -16.39 -13.50
CA GLY A 252 -25.00 -16.94 -12.52
C GLY A 252 -24.32 -17.86 -11.50
#